data_b7bf62c2a969c0192ece9ec59d96de0e
#
_entry.id   b7bf62c2a969c0192ece9ec59d96de0e
#
_cell.length_a   1.000
_cell.length_b   1.000
_cell.length_c   1.000
_cell.angle_alpha   90.00
_cell.angle_beta   90.00
_cell.angle_gamma   90.00
#
_symmetry.space_group_name_H-M   'P 1'
#
loop_
_entity.id
_entity.type
_entity.pdbx_description
1 polymer ?
#
loop_
_entity_poly.entity_id
_entity_poly.type
_entity_poly.pdbx_seq_one_letter_code
_entity_poly.pdbx_strand_id
1 'polypeptide(L)'
;LKQPQPQPVLTIVVPCFNEEEVFQETCRQLTGVIDGLIEETLIAEDSKILFVDDGSKDRTWALIAMESIKNKKITGLKLACNVGHQRALLAGLHKAKNKSDCVISIDADLQDDISVIRDFILKFHEGCEIVYGVRRSRKTDTFFKRTTALGFYRLMNKLGIKLIYNHADFRLMNKRSLEELARYPEANLFLRGIVPMIGFRSAEVLYDRKERFAGKTKYPLKKMLSFAFNGITSFSVAPIRFFTLLGFVLFLLSAVAGVGAFIQKLLGHTNAGWTSLIISIWFLGGLQLMGIGIIGEYIGTIFSEVKRRPKYAIDIDLYNEPLSPLQRQEKERLEKKYS
;
A
#
# COMPACT_ATOMS: atom_id res chain seq x y z
N LEU A 1 -1.83 -9.17 42.01
CA LEU A 1 -0.58 -8.74 41.41
C LEU A 1 -0.57 -9.31 39.97
N LYS A 2 -0.76 -8.45 38.94
CA LYS A 2 -0.56 -8.88 37.54
C LYS A 2 0.92 -9.27 37.40
N GLN A 3 1.19 -10.49 36.99
CA GLN A 3 2.55 -10.89 36.63
C GLN A 3 3.06 -9.90 35.54
N PRO A 4 4.32 -9.45 35.62
CA PRO A 4 4.89 -8.62 34.55
C PRO A 4 4.76 -9.38 33.23
N GLN A 5 4.01 -8.85 32.28
CA GLN A 5 3.93 -9.44 30.96
C GLN A 5 5.32 -9.35 30.32
N PRO A 6 5.80 -10.39 29.66
CA PRO A 6 7.08 -10.35 28.97
C PRO A 6 7.07 -9.18 27.99
N GLN A 7 8.18 -8.44 27.97
CA GLN A 7 8.34 -7.32 27.05
C GLN A 7 8.25 -7.83 25.60
N PRO A 8 7.41 -7.22 24.73
CA PRO A 8 7.25 -7.68 23.35
C PRO A 8 8.49 -7.37 22.52
N VAL A 9 8.85 -8.30 21.65
CA VAL A 9 9.87 -8.07 20.63
C VAL A 9 9.24 -7.27 19.49
N LEU A 10 9.76 -6.05 19.27
CA LEU A 10 9.35 -5.14 18.21
C LEU A 10 10.29 -5.28 16.99
N THR A 11 9.72 -5.34 15.78
CA THR A 11 10.48 -5.05 14.56
C THR A 11 9.87 -3.85 13.85
N ILE A 12 10.70 -2.84 13.53
CA ILE A 12 10.32 -1.70 12.69
C ILE A 12 10.73 -2.04 11.24
N VAL A 13 9.77 -2.13 10.32
CA VAL A 13 10.00 -2.44 8.90
C VAL A 13 10.01 -1.14 8.09
N VAL A 14 11.11 -0.91 7.37
CA VAL A 14 11.35 0.31 6.59
C VAL A 14 11.67 -0.05 5.14
N PRO A 15 10.72 0.04 4.20
CA PRO A 15 11.00 -0.16 2.78
C PRO A 15 11.80 1.02 2.22
N CYS A 16 12.88 0.70 1.46
CA CYS A 16 13.79 1.67 0.88
C CYS A 16 13.96 1.44 -0.63
N PHE A 17 13.99 2.52 -1.41
CA PHE A 17 14.33 2.49 -2.83
C PHE A 17 15.03 3.78 -3.25
N ASN A 18 16.34 3.71 -3.46
CA ASN A 18 17.20 4.87 -3.74
C ASN A 18 17.03 5.96 -2.67
N GLU A 19 17.36 5.63 -1.44
CA GLU A 19 17.23 6.47 -0.25
C GLU A 19 18.59 6.73 0.44
N GLU A 20 19.70 6.70 -0.33
CA GLU A 20 21.06 6.89 0.22
C GLU A 20 21.23 8.23 0.97
N GLU A 21 20.52 9.29 0.52
CA GLU A 21 20.60 10.63 1.12
C GLU A 21 19.96 10.70 2.53
N VAL A 22 18.93 9.89 2.80
CA VAL A 22 18.14 9.94 4.04
C VAL A 22 18.45 8.77 4.98
N PHE A 23 19.04 7.70 4.49
CA PHE A 23 19.24 6.45 5.22
C PHE A 23 19.94 6.64 6.57
N GLN A 24 21.05 7.39 6.61
CA GLN A 24 21.84 7.59 7.82
C GLN A 24 21.02 8.24 8.94
N GLU A 25 20.27 9.28 8.58
CA GLU A 25 19.43 10.01 9.54
C GLU A 25 18.25 9.16 10.00
N THR A 26 17.60 8.43 9.08
CA THR A 26 16.51 7.50 9.41
C THR A 26 16.99 6.41 10.38
N CYS A 27 18.16 5.85 10.09
CA CYS A 27 18.79 4.85 10.93
C CYS A 27 19.06 5.39 12.34
N ARG A 28 19.68 6.57 12.45
CA ARG A 28 20.00 7.22 13.72
C ARG A 28 18.75 7.49 14.55
N GLN A 29 17.72 8.07 13.93
CA GLN A 29 16.49 8.43 14.64
C GLN A 29 15.71 7.19 15.11
N LEU A 30 15.54 6.18 14.26
CA LEU A 30 14.82 4.96 14.64
C LEU A 30 15.57 4.14 15.70
N THR A 31 16.91 4.12 15.64
CA THR A 31 17.73 3.49 16.71
C THR A 31 17.48 4.19 18.05
N GLY A 32 17.49 5.53 18.08
CA GLY A 32 17.19 6.27 19.31
C GLY A 32 15.78 6.01 19.86
N VAL A 33 14.79 5.79 18.97
CA VAL A 33 13.43 5.41 19.41
C VAL A 33 13.44 4.02 20.05
N ILE A 34 14.10 3.04 19.44
CA ILE A 34 14.21 1.68 20.03
C ILE A 34 14.93 1.73 21.36
N ASP A 35 16.04 2.47 21.45
CA ASP A 35 16.82 2.59 22.69
C ASP A 35 15.96 3.17 23.81
N GLY A 36 15.24 4.27 23.56
CA GLY A 36 14.35 4.87 24.55
C GLY A 36 13.21 3.94 24.99
N LEU A 37 12.62 3.17 24.06
CA LEU A 37 11.57 2.20 24.41
C LEU A 37 12.10 1.01 25.24
N ILE A 38 13.34 0.58 25.01
CA ILE A 38 14.02 -0.43 25.84
C ILE A 38 14.31 0.11 27.23
N GLU A 39 14.84 1.33 27.33
CA GLU A 39 15.09 2.01 28.61
C GLU A 39 13.82 2.18 29.45
N GLU A 40 12.69 2.50 28.79
CA GLU A 40 11.36 2.55 29.40
C GLU A 40 10.78 1.16 29.72
N THR A 41 11.46 0.07 29.36
CA THR A 41 11.01 -1.32 29.57
C THR A 41 9.70 -1.65 28.82
N LEU A 42 9.40 -0.92 27.75
CA LEU A 42 8.20 -1.09 26.93
C LEU A 42 8.35 -2.18 25.87
N ILE A 43 9.58 -2.48 25.42
CA ILE A 43 9.90 -3.50 24.44
C ILE A 43 11.15 -4.30 24.85
N ALA A 44 11.32 -5.49 24.30
CA ALA A 44 12.47 -6.35 24.57
C ALA A 44 13.75 -5.85 23.89
N GLU A 45 14.92 -6.19 24.48
CA GLU A 45 16.25 -5.84 23.95
C GLU A 45 16.51 -6.42 22.53
N ASP A 46 15.88 -7.55 22.19
CA ASP A 46 15.99 -8.20 20.89
C ASP A 46 15.22 -7.49 19.77
N SER A 47 14.59 -6.34 20.06
CA SER A 47 13.87 -5.52 19.09
C SER A 47 14.81 -4.96 18.02
N LYS A 48 14.32 -4.89 16.75
CA LYS A 48 15.16 -4.57 15.59
C LYS A 48 14.49 -3.62 14.59
N ILE A 49 15.31 -3.03 13.74
CA ILE A 49 14.92 -2.30 12.54
C ILE A 49 15.28 -3.15 11.33
N LEU A 50 14.29 -3.49 10.52
CA LEU A 50 14.46 -4.23 9.26
C LEU A 50 14.29 -3.29 8.08
N PHE A 51 15.39 -2.90 7.47
CA PHE A 51 15.39 -2.16 6.21
C PHE A 51 15.19 -3.13 5.04
N VAL A 52 14.21 -2.84 4.17
CA VAL A 52 13.91 -3.67 2.99
C VAL A 52 14.30 -2.90 1.75
N ASP A 53 15.40 -3.29 1.12
CA ASP A 53 15.89 -2.70 -0.12
C ASP A 53 15.11 -3.25 -1.32
N ASP A 54 14.33 -2.40 -1.99
CA ASP A 54 13.52 -2.73 -3.16
C ASP A 54 14.32 -2.63 -4.47
N GLY A 55 15.52 -3.25 -4.49
CA GLY A 55 16.38 -3.28 -5.67
C GLY A 55 16.94 -1.89 -6.02
N SER A 56 17.46 -1.17 -5.05
CA SER A 56 18.10 0.14 -5.23
C SER A 56 19.30 0.07 -6.18
N LYS A 57 19.52 1.17 -6.91
CA LYS A 57 20.63 1.32 -7.86
C LYS A 57 21.75 2.21 -7.32
N ASP A 58 21.49 2.90 -6.22
CA ASP A 58 22.42 3.76 -5.49
C ASP A 58 23.10 2.98 -4.36
N ARG A 59 23.68 3.69 -3.39
CA ARG A 59 24.41 3.10 -2.26
C ARG A 59 23.51 2.62 -1.12
N THR A 60 22.18 2.68 -1.25
CA THR A 60 21.23 2.33 -0.16
C THR A 60 21.53 0.95 0.44
N TRP A 61 21.65 -0.10 -0.41
CA TRP A 61 21.94 -1.44 0.10
C TRP A 61 23.30 -1.55 0.80
N ALA A 62 24.34 -0.93 0.23
CA ALA A 62 25.66 -0.93 0.84
C ALA A 62 25.64 -0.30 2.25
N LEU A 63 24.92 0.81 2.40
CA LEU A 63 24.75 1.49 3.69
C LEU A 63 24.00 0.60 4.70
N ILE A 64 22.91 -0.06 4.29
CA ILE A 64 22.17 -1.02 5.14
C ILE A 64 23.09 -2.15 5.61
N ALA A 65 23.83 -2.77 4.70
CA ALA A 65 24.74 -3.87 4.99
C ALA A 65 25.86 -3.46 5.95
N MET A 66 26.46 -2.28 5.74
CA MET A 66 27.50 -1.75 6.62
C MET A 66 26.96 -1.46 8.04
N GLU A 67 25.78 -0.86 8.14
CA GLU A 67 25.21 -0.50 9.42
C GLU A 67 24.75 -1.72 10.22
N SER A 68 24.25 -2.76 9.54
CA SER A 68 23.85 -4.03 10.19
C SER A 68 25.02 -4.77 10.86
N ILE A 69 26.26 -4.46 10.48
CA ILE A 69 27.46 -5.01 11.09
C ILE A 69 27.83 -4.27 12.37
N LYS A 70 27.68 -2.94 12.34
CA LYS A 70 28.06 -2.07 13.45
C LYS A 70 27.03 -2.11 14.57
N ASN A 71 25.77 -2.23 14.21
CA ASN A 71 24.65 -2.17 15.15
C ASN A 71 23.76 -3.42 15.04
N LYS A 72 23.75 -4.27 16.08
CA LYS A 72 22.94 -5.50 16.15
C LYS A 72 21.43 -5.26 16.06
N LYS A 73 20.96 -4.04 16.35
CA LYS A 73 19.54 -3.66 16.22
C LYS A 73 19.12 -3.42 14.78
N ILE A 74 20.08 -3.30 13.85
CA ILE A 74 19.82 -3.05 12.43
C ILE A 74 20.01 -4.32 11.64
N THR A 75 19.07 -4.59 10.72
CA THR A 75 19.15 -5.71 9.81
C THR A 75 18.57 -5.32 8.44
N GLY A 76 18.83 -6.12 7.43
CA GLY A 76 18.45 -5.82 6.05
C GLY A 76 17.88 -7.00 5.30
N LEU A 77 16.98 -6.70 4.37
CA LEU A 77 16.44 -7.63 3.39
C LEU A 77 16.58 -6.99 2.01
N LYS A 78 17.34 -7.60 1.11
CA LYS A 78 17.51 -7.14 -0.28
C LYS A 78 16.62 -7.94 -1.20
N LEU A 79 15.82 -7.26 -2.00
CA LEU A 79 15.02 -7.88 -3.05
C LEU A 79 15.83 -7.97 -4.36
N ALA A 80 15.59 -9.01 -5.14
CA ALA A 80 16.31 -9.26 -6.39
C ALA A 80 16.05 -8.19 -7.47
N CYS A 81 14.92 -7.51 -7.42
CA CYS A 81 14.58 -6.41 -8.32
C CYS A 81 13.56 -5.47 -7.65
N ASN A 82 13.36 -4.28 -8.25
CA ASN A 82 12.31 -3.37 -7.81
C ASN A 82 10.93 -3.97 -8.10
N VAL A 83 10.16 -4.21 -7.05
CA VAL A 83 8.79 -4.78 -7.09
C VAL A 83 7.73 -3.77 -6.66
N GLY A 84 8.16 -2.60 -6.19
CA GLY A 84 7.33 -1.50 -5.71
C GLY A 84 7.08 -1.54 -4.20
N HIS A 85 6.87 -0.33 -3.64
CA HIS A 85 6.81 -0.07 -2.21
C HIS A 85 5.95 -1.07 -1.41
N GLN A 86 4.72 -1.37 -1.87
CA GLN A 86 3.82 -2.24 -1.12
C GLN A 86 4.28 -3.71 -1.05
N ARG A 87 4.92 -4.21 -2.12
CA ARG A 87 5.48 -5.56 -2.13
C ARG A 87 6.76 -5.65 -1.31
N ALA A 88 7.59 -4.62 -1.33
CA ALA A 88 8.75 -4.52 -0.46
C ALA A 88 8.34 -4.48 1.02
N LEU A 89 7.33 -3.65 1.36
CA LEU A 89 6.76 -3.62 2.70
C LEU A 89 6.22 -5.00 3.11
N LEU A 90 5.45 -5.66 2.26
CA LEU A 90 4.92 -7.01 2.53
C LEU A 90 6.03 -8.03 2.76
N ALA A 91 7.15 -7.97 2.01
CA ALA A 91 8.30 -8.83 2.21
C ALA A 91 8.89 -8.68 3.62
N GLY A 92 9.04 -7.45 4.07
CA GLY A 92 9.49 -7.14 5.43
C GLY A 92 8.52 -7.63 6.51
N LEU A 93 7.22 -7.40 6.35
CA LEU A 93 6.19 -7.85 7.28
C LEU A 93 6.15 -9.39 7.38
N HIS A 94 6.23 -10.10 6.24
CA HIS A 94 6.29 -11.57 6.22
C HIS A 94 7.53 -12.11 6.93
N LYS A 95 8.64 -11.40 6.81
CA LYS A 95 9.90 -11.80 7.44
C LYS A 95 9.88 -11.56 8.94
N ALA A 96 9.40 -10.40 9.36
CA ALA A 96 9.36 -9.97 10.76
C ALA A 96 8.36 -10.79 11.61
N LYS A 97 7.22 -11.22 11.05
CA LYS A 97 6.13 -11.90 11.79
C LYS A 97 6.57 -13.13 12.60
N ASN A 98 7.62 -13.84 12.15
CA ASN A 98 8.07 -15.07 12.81
C ASN A 98 9.02 -14.81 13.99
N LYS A 99 9.55 -13.59 14.10
CA LYS A 99 10.57 -13.22 15.10
C LYS A 99 10.13 -12.07 16.02
N SER A 100 8.92 -11.56 15.83
CA SER A 100 8.43 -10.39 16.55
C SER A 100 7.02 -10.63 17.08
N ASP A 101 6.72 -10.05 18.24
CA ASP A 101 5.36 -10.04 18.80
C ASP A 101 4.51 -8.95 18.14
N CYS A 102 5.16 -7.84 17.75
CA CYS A 102 4.55 -6.77 16.98
C CYS A 102 5.53 -6.17 15.97
N VAL A 103 4.98 -5.65 14.88
CA VAL A 103 5.75 -5.02 13.80
C VAL A 103 5.16 -3.66 13.49
N ILE A 104 6.02 -2.65 13.38
CA ILE A 104 5.64 -1.32 12.92
C ILE A 104 6.19 -1.12 11.51
N SER A 105 5.33 -0.68 10.58
CA SER A 105 5.75 -0.24 9.25
C SER A 105 5.86 1.28 9.22
N ILE A 106 6.92 1.82 8.59
CA ILE A 106 7.15 3.26 8.43
C ILE A 106 7.93 3.53 7.15
N ASP A 107 7.67 4.67 6.50
CA ASP A 107 8.41 5.12 5.32
C ASP A 107 9.80 5.65 5.69
N ALA A 108 10.80 5.46 4.80
CA ALA A 108 12.18 5.86 5.04
C ALA A 108 12.43 7.39 5.01
N ASP A 109 11.47 8.19 4.53
CA ASP A 109 11.64 9.63 4.26
C ASP A 109 11.43 10.55 5.49
N LEU A 110 11.22 9.97 6.68
CA LEU A 110 11.03 10.67 7.96
C LEU A 110 9.89 11.71 7.96
N GLN A 111 8.91 11.59 7.06
CA GLN A 111 7.75 12.48 7.05
C GLN A 111 6.74 12.15 8.14
N ASP A 112 6.64 10.89 8.52
CA ASP A 112 5.78 10.44 9.60
C ASP A 112 6.47 10.67 10.95
N ASP A 113 5.73 11.13 11.94
CA ASP A 113 6.30 11.49 13.25
C ASP A 113 6.63 10.23 14.06
N ILE A 114 7.92 9.92 14.14
CA ILE A 114 8.41 8.74 14.86
C ILE A 114 8.17 8.78 16.37
N SER A 115 7.91 9.97 16.96
CA SER A 115 7.65 10.09 18.41
C SER A 115 6.39 9.34 18.83
N VAL A 116 5.42 9.15 17.92
CA VAL A 116 4.18 8.41 18.20
C VAL A 116 4.35 6.89 18.24
N ILE A 117 5.53 6.36 17.88
CA ILE A 117 5.83 4.93 18.02
C ILE A 117 5.63 4.46 19.47
N ARG A 118 5.98 5.30 20.44
CA ARG A 118 5.71 5.05 21.86
C ARG A 118 4.21 4.84 22.12
N ASP A 119 3.37 5.70 21.58
CA ASP A 119 1.91 5.58 21.73
C ASP A 119 1.37 4.32 21.07
N PHE A 120 1.97 3.89 19.93
CA PHE A 120 1.62 2.61 19.30
C PHE A 120 1.87 1.44 20.25
N ILE A 121 3.03 1.41 20.91
CA ILE A 121 3.38 0.35 21.87
C ILE A 121 2.44 0.40 23.08
N LEU A 122 2.09 1.57 23.59
CA LEU A 122 1.12 1.69 24.69
C LEU A 122 -0.25 1.13 24.28
N LYS A 123 -0.73 1.43 23.07
CA LYS A 123 -1.99 0.85 22.55
C LYS A 123 -1.90 -0.67 22.35
N PHE A 124 -0.73 -1.17 21.96
CA PHE A 124 -0.50 -2.62 21.89
C PHE A 124 -0.60 -3.25 23.28
N HIS A 125 -0.01 -2.65 24.33
CA HIS A 125 -0.13 -3.12 25.71
C HIS A 125 -1.57 -3.03 26.26
N GLU A 126 -2.40 -2.12 25.75
CA GLU A 126 -3.85 -2.06 26.03
C GLU A 126 -4.64 -3.21 25.33
N GLY A 127 -3.95 -4.06 24.55
CA GLY A 127 -4.55 -5.19 23.83
C GLY A 127 -5.09 -4.85 22.44
N CYS A 128 -4.68 -3.73 21.84
CA CYS A 128 -4.94 -3.46 20.43
C CYS A 128 -4.03 -4.32 19.54
N GLU A 129 -4.61 -4.97 18.53
CA GLU A 129 -3.89 -5.84 17.62
C GLU A 129 -3.36 -5.08 16.40
N ILE A 130 -4.03 -4.00 16.04
CA ILE A 130 -3.63 -3.09 14.96
C ILE A 130 -3.72 -1.65 15.46
N VAL A 131 -2.66 -0.85 15.27
CA VAL A 131 -2.68 0.57 15.60
C VAL A 131 -2.34 1.37 14.34
N TYR A 132 -3.25 2.23 13.93
CA TYR A 132 -3.10 3.06 12.73
C TYR A 132 -2.55 4.43 13.07
N GLY A 133 -1.49 4.85 12.38
CA GLY A 133 -1.07 6.23 12.34
C GLY A 133 -1.99 7.04 11.42
N VAL A 134 -2.69 8.00 11.97
CA VAL A 134 -3.62 8.85 11.24
C VAL A 134 -3.15 10.29 11.25
N ARG A 135 -3.00 10.88 10.07
CA ARG A 135 -2.56 12.27 9.93
C ARG A 135 -3.66 13.22 10.39
N ARG A 136 -3.36 14.06 11.39
CA ARG A 136 -4.31 14.98 12.03
C ARG A 136 -4.87 16.00 11.05
N SER A 137 -4.05 16.56 10.15
CA SER A 137 -4.50 17.52 9.14
C SER A 137 -3.70 17.45 7.84
N ARG A 138 -4.35 17.83 6.73
CA ARG A 138 -3.72 18.04 5.41
C ARG A 138 -3.56 19.55 5.12
N LYS A 139 -3.09 20.32 6.09
CA LYS A 139 -2.93 21.79 5.92
C LYS A 139 -1.96 22.16 4.79
N THR A 140 -1.01 21.28 4.48
CA THR A 140 -0.02 21.45 3.41
C THR A 140 -0.52 21.04 2.02
N ASP A 141 -1.68 20.37 1.90
CA ASP A 141 -2.23 19.98 0.60
C ASP A 141 -3.01 21.14 -0.03
N THR A 142 -2.84 21.33 -1.35
CA THR A 142 -3.64 22.29 -2.12
C THR A 142 -5.12 21.91 -2.08
N PHE A 143 -6.01 22.93 -2.19
CA PHE A 143 -7.48 22.73 -2.18
C PHE A 143 -7.93 21.63 -3.16
N PHE A 144 -7.35 21.59 -4.36
CA PHE A 144 -7.64 20.56 -5.36
C PHE A 144 -7.28 19.14 -4.89
N LYS A 145 -6.09 18.94 -4.30
CA LYS A 145 -5.68 17.64 -3.76
C LYS A 145 -6.56 17.19 -2.60
N ARG A 146 -6.98 18.12 -1.76
CA ARG A 146 -7.88 17.85 -0.63
C ARG A 146 -9.27 17.40 -1.11
N THR A 147 -9.85 18.11 -2.08
CA THR A 147 -11.20 17.82 -2.59
C THR A 147 -11.24 16.52 -3.37
N THR A 148 -10.23 16.25 -4.21
CA THR A 148 -10.11 14.98 -4.94
C THR A 148 -9.92 13.79 -4.01
N ALA A 149 -9.11 13.94 -2.94
CA ALA A 149 -8.96 12.89 -1.94
C ALA A 149 -10.26 12.62 -1.18
N LEU A 150 -11.00 13.65 -0.75
CA LEU A 150 -12.31 13.51 -0.12
C LEU A 150 -13.32 12.80 -1.04
N GLY A 151 -13.34 13.19 -2.32
CA GLY A 151 -14.17 12.53 -3.34
C GLY A 151 -13.83 11.05 -3.48
N PHE A 152 -12.54 10.71 -3.51
CA PHE A 152 -12.07 9.34 -3.56
C PHE A 152 -12.52 8.51 -2.34
N TYR A 153 -12.33 9.00 -1.11
CA TYR A 153 -12.77 8.30 0.09
C TYR A 153 -14.29 8.11 0.15
N ARG A 154 -15.08 9.12 -0.27
CA ARG A 154 -16.54 8.99 -0.36
C ARG A 154 -16.97 7.95 -1.38
N LEU A 155 -16.30 7.94 -2.54
CA LEU A 155 -16.54 6.95 -3.58
C LEU A 155 -16.23 5.54 -3.07
N MET A 156 -15.06 5.32 -2.45
CA MET A 156 -14.66 4.03 -1.91
C MET A 156 -15.65 3.53 -0.84
N ASN A 157 -16.10 4.40 0.05
CA ASN A 157 -17.13 4.06 1.05
C ASN A 157 -18.47 3.66 0.40
N LYS A 158 -18.93 4.39 -0.65
CA LYS A 158 -20.13 4.01 -1.41
C LYS A 158 -19.98 2.66 -2.12
N LEU A 159 -18.76 2.31 -2.50
CA LEU A 159 -18.42 1.02 -3.10
C LEU A 159 -18.26 -0.11 -2.07
N GLY A 160 -18.51 0.17 -0.78
CA GLY A 160 -18.44 -0.82 0.32
C GLY A 160 -17.03 -1.03 0.88
N ILE A 161 -16.04 -0.26 0.46
CA ILE A 161 -14.65 -0.36 0.91
C ILE A 161 -14.46 0.59 2.11
N LYS A 162 -14.36 0.04 3.30
CA LYS A 162 -14.13 0.81 4.54
C LYS A 162 -12.66 1.21 4.63
N LEU A 163 -12.32 2.40 4.14
CA LEU A 163 -10.99 2.96 4.30
C LEU A 163 -10.95 3.87 5.54
N ILE A 164 -9.91 3.72 6.35
CA ILE A 164 -9.63 4.67 7.44
C ILE A 164 -9.14 5.98 6.81
N TYR A 165 -9.80 7.08 7.15
CA TYR A 165 -9.48 8.39 6.57
C TYR A 165 -8.09 8.86 7.01
N ASN A 166 -7.30 9.39 6.05
CA ASN A 166 -5.95 9.93 6.29
C ASN A 166 -4.92 8.97 6.89
N HIS A 167 -5.17 7.64 6.94
CA HIS A 167 -4.14 6.73 7.43
C HIS A 167 -3.02 6.55 6.39
N ALA A 168 -1.81 6.38 6.90
CA ALA A 168 -0.61 6.09 6.12
C ALA A 168 -0.28 4.58 6.16
N ASP A 169 0.84 4.18 5.53
CA ASP A 169 1.41 2.86 5.74
C ASP A 169 2.15 2.75 7.09
N PHE A 170 2.12 3.82 7.90
CA PHE A 170 2.60 3.89 9.27
C PHE A 170 1.57 3.25 10.21
N ARG A 171 1.85 2.03 10.66
CA ARG A 171 0.97 1.24 11.52
C ARG A 171 1.73 0.19 12.32
N LEU A 172 1.19 -0.18 13.48
CA LEU A 172 1.59 -1.36 14.23
C LEU A 172 0.63 -2.50 13.92
N MET A 173 1.17 -3.70 13.78
CA MET A 173 0.41 -4.94 13.67
C MET A 173 1.03 -6.00 14.59
N ASN A 174 0.22 -6.70 15.39
CA ASN A 174 0.70 -7.82 16.19
C ASN A 174 0.92 -9.08 15.32
N LYS A 175 1.56 -10.09 15.90
CA LYS A 175 1.86 -11.36 15.21
C LYS A 175 0.61 -11.99 14.61
N ARG A 176 -0.49 -12.05 15.35
CA ARG A 176 -1.76 -12.64 14.90
C ARG A 176 -2.34 -11.89 13.69
N SER A 177 -2.31 -10.56 13.68
CA SER A 177 -2.79 -9.76 12.56
C SER A 177 -1.89 -9.91 11.32
N LEU A 178 -0.57 -10.11 11.51
CA LEU A 178 0.36 -10.41 10.42
C LEU A 178 0.18 -11.82 9.85
N GLU A 179 -0.14 -12.80 10.69
CA GLU A 179 -0.48 -14.15 10.25
C GLU A 179 -1.76 -14.13 9.41
N GLU A 180 -2.77 -13.37 9.83
CA GLU A 180 -4.00 -13.23 9.05
C GLU A 180 -3.76 -12.47 7.74
N LEU A 181 -2.98 -11.36 7.76
CA LEU A 181 -2.58 -10.65 6.54
C LEU A 181 -1.88 -11.58 5.53
N ALA A 182 -1.05 -12.50 6.00
CA ALA A 182 -0.35 -13.44 5.13
C ALA A 182 -1.29 -14.43 4.39
N ARG A 183 -2.53 -14.58 4.84
CA ARG A 183 -3.56 -15.42 4.20
C ARG A 183 -4.22 -14.74 3.00
N TYR A 184 -4.00 -13.43 2.81
CA TYR A 184 -4.51 -12.70 1.66
C TYR A 184 -3.55 -12.87 0.46
N PRO A 185 -3.89 -13.72 -0.53
CA PRO A 185 -2.98 -14.08 -1.62
C PRO A 185 -2.94 -13.05 -2.75
N GLU A 186 -3.72 -11.99 -2.67
CA GLU A 186 -3.95 -11.00 -3.74
C GLU A 186 -2.66 -10.51 -4.39
N ALA A 187 -2.60 -10.57 -5.73
CA ALA A 187 -1.47 -10.09 -6.52
C ALA A 187 -1.45 -8.56 -6.58
N ASN A 188 -2.66 -7.97 -6.62
CA ASN A 188 -2.84 -6.51 -6.61
C ASN A 188 -2.98 -5.99 -5.18
N LEU A 189 -1.84 -5.82 -4.51
CA LEU A 189 -1.79 -5.41 -3.11
C LEU A 189 -2.23 -3.96 -2.93
N PHE A 190 -3.26 -3.79 -2.11
CA PHE A 190 -3.67 -2.50 -1.58
C PHE A 190 -3.79 -2.63 -0.05
N LEU A 191 -2.64 -2.61 0.62
CA LEU A 191 -2.55 -2.87 2.07
C LEU A 191 -3.45 -1.94 2.90
N ARG A 192 -3.67 -0.70 2.45
CA ARG A 192 -4.57 0.26 3.11
C ARG A 192 -6.05 -0.16 3.07
N GLY A 193 -6.42 -1.01 2.12
CA GLY A 193 -7.76 -1.61 2.04
C GLY A 193 -7.84 -2.94 2.77
N ILE A 194 -6.80 -3.80 2.61
CA ILE A 194 -6.78 -5.16 3.14
C ILE A 194 -6.70 -5.16 4.67
N VAL A 195 -5.78 -4.39 5.26
CA VAL A 195 -5.54 -4.41 6.71
C VAL A 195 -6.80 -4.06 7.54
N PRO A 196 -7.63 -3.05 7.18
CA PRO A 196 -8.90 -2.82 7.88
C PRO A 196 -9.92 -3.96 7.74
N MET A 197 -9.84 -4.77 6.67
CA MET A 197 -10.75 -5.91 6.46
C MET A 197 -10.47 -7.07 7.42
N ILE A 198 -9.26 -7.16 8.00
CA ILE A 198 -8.91 -8.16 9.01
C ILE A 198 -9.86 -8.07 10.22
N GLY A 199 -10.31 -6.86 10.59
CA GLY A 199 -11.38 -6.65 11.55
C GLY A 199 -11.01 -6.88 13.03
N PHE A 200 -9.71 -7.01 13.35
CA PHE A 200 -9.25 -7.17 14.72
C PHE A 200 -9.34 -5.86 15.52
N ARG A 201 -9.20 -5.96 16.86
CA ARG A 201 -9.25 -4.81 17.75
C ARG A 201 -8.20 -3.79 17.36
N SER A 202 -8.64 -2.59 16.98
CA SER A 202 -7.74 -1.55 16.48
C SER A 202 -7.89 -0.23 17.23
N ALA A 203 -6.86 0.60 17.15
CA ALA A 203 -6.84 1.96 17.64
C ALA A 203 -6.23 2.90 16.60
N GLU A 204 -6.52 4.18 16.73
CA GLU A 204 -5.92 5.24 15.92
C GLU A 204 -5.05 6.13 16.80
N VAL A 205 -3.85 6.49 16.30
CA VAL A 205 -2.96 7.48 16.94
C VAL A 205 -2.78 8.62 15.95
N LEU A 206 -3.14 9.82 16.38
CA LEU A 206 -3.10 11.02 15.56
C LEU A 206 -1.71 11.64 15.60
N TYR A 207 -1.14 11.97 14.45
CA TYR A 207 0.14 12.67 14.35
C TYR A 207 0.13 13.76 13.28
N ASP A 208 1.08 14.69 13.38
CA ASP A 208 1.29 15.73 12.38
C ASP A 208 2.43 15.32 11.43
N ARG A 209 2.18 15.46 10.13
CA ARG A 209 3.18 15.13 9.12
C ARG A 209 4.25 16.21 9.07
N LYS A 210 5.52 15.82 9.14
CA LYS A 210 6.68 16.71 8.98
C LYS A 210 6.98 16.96 7.50
N GLU A 211 7.71 18.02 7.23
CA GLU A 211 8.26 18.23 5.88
C GLU A 211 9.31 17.16 5.57
N ARG A 212 9.45 16.82 4.29
CA ARG A 212 10.43 15.80 3.86
C ARG A 212 11.85 16.30 4.12
N PHE A 213 12.67 15.47 4.73
CA PHE A 213 14.06 15.81 5.05
C PHE A 213 14.90 16.01 3.78
N ALA A 214 14.73 15.14 2.75
CA ALA A 214 15.38 15.24 1.44
C ALA A 214 14.58 14.48 0.36
N GLY A 215 14.89 14.73 -0.92
CA GLY A 215 14.33 14.01 -2.07
C GLY A 215 13.13 14.70 -2.75
N LYS A 216 12.87 14.33 -4.03
CA LYS A 216 11.79 14.90 -4.86
C LYS A 216 10.52 14.04 -4.80
N THR A 217 9.34 14.66 -4.94
CA THR A 217 8.05 13.94 -5.01
C THR A 217 8.03 13.00 -6.21
N LYS A 218 8.02 11.68 -5.97
CA LYS A 218 8.11 10.63 -7.01
C LYS A 218 6.72 10.21 -7.57
N TYR A 219 5.60 10.92 -7.27
CA TYR A 219 4.25 10.53 -7.68
C TYR A 219 3.60 11.53 -8.65
N PRO A 220 3.76 11.35 -9.99
CA PRO A 220 3.03 12.12 -10.99
C PRO A 220 1.54 11.78 -10.96
N LEU A 221 0.69 12.71 -11.41
CA LEU A 221 -0.78 12.63 -11.42
C LEU A 221 -1.29 11.35 -12.11
N LYS A 222 -0.61 10.91 -13.18
CA LYS A 222 -0.90 9.66 -13.90
C LYS A 222 -0.79 8.42 -12.99
N LYS A 223 0.21 8.37 -12.11
CA LYS A 223 0.36 7.26 -11.14
C LYS A 223 -0.75 7.28 -10.08
N MET A 224 -1.17 8.47 -9.64
CA MET A 224 -2.28 8.61 -8.69
C MET A 224 -3.62 8.11 -9.28
N LEU A 225 -3.92 8.45 -10.53
CA LEU A 225 -5.11 8.00 -11.24
C LEU A 225 -5.09 6.48 -11.46
N SER A 226 -3.95 5.93 -11.90
CA SER A 226 -3.78 4.48 -12.05
C SER A 226 -3.97 3.75 -10.72
N PHE A 227 -3.42 4.28 -9.63
CA PHE A 227 -3.58 3.70 -8.30
C PHE A 227 -5.05 3.74 -7.82
N ALA A 228 -5.75 4.85 -8.08
CA ALA A 228 -7.18 4.96 -7.76
C ALA A 228 -8.03 3.97 -8.58
N PHE A 229 -7.77 3.86 -9.88
CA PHE A 229 -8.47 2.93 -10.76
C PHE A 229 -8.23 1.47 -10.35
N ASN A 230 -6.97 1.09 -10.11
CA ASN A 230 -6.61 -0.25 -9.62
C ASN A 230 -7.28 -0.55 -8.27
N GLY A 231 -7.34 0.43 -7.36
CA GLY A 231 -8.04 0.29 -6.09
C GLY A 231 -9.55 0.00 -6.29
N ILE A 232 -10.21 0.73 -7.19
CA ILE A 232 -11.64 0.53 -7.49
C ILE A 232 -11.87 -0.85 -8.10
N THR A 233 -11.10 -1.23 -9.13
CA THR A 233 -11.30 -2.50 -9.85
C THR A 233 -10.93 -3.73 -9.03
N SER A 234 -10.00 -3.60 -8.06
CA SER A 234 -9.62 -4.71 -7.16
C SER A 234 -10.65 -4.99 -6.07
N PHE A 235 -11.36 -3.96 -5.60
CA PHE A 235 -12.26 -4.11 -4.43
C PHE A 235 -13.74 -3.97 -4.78
N SER A 236 -14.10 -3.59 -6.00
CA SER A 236 -15.49 -3.33 -6.35
C SER A 236 -15.83 -3.74 -7.77
N VAL A 237 -16.96 -4.39 -7.93
CA VAL A 237 -17.58 -4.68 -9.24
C VAL A 237 -18.57 -3.58 -9.67
N ALA A 238 -18.62 -2.46 -8.93
CA ALA A 238 -19.57 -1.38 -9.20
C ALA A 238 -19.43 -0.75 -10.60
N PRO A 239 -18.21 -0.57 -11.18
CA PRO A 239 -18.09 -0.09 -12.55
C PRO A 239 -18.82 -0.99 -13.57
N ILE A 240 -18.71 -2.32 -13.43
CA ILE A 240 -19.43 -3.25 -14.32
C ILE A 240 -20.94 -3.08 -14.13
N ARG A 241 -21.44 -3.05 -12.89
CA ARG A 241 -22.87 -2.88 -12.61
C ARG A 241 -23.40 -1.56 -13.14
N PHE A 242 -22.64 -0.49 -13.05
CA PHE A 242 -23.02 0.81 -13.62
C PHE A 242 -23.21 0.72 -15.13
N PHE A 243 -22.28 0.12 -15.87
CA PHE A 243 -22.40 -0.05 -17.32
C PHE A 243 -23.53 -1.00 -17.70
N THR A 244 -23.77 -2.07 -16.93
CA THR A 244 -24.92 -2.96 -17.13
C THR A 244 -26.24 -2.21 -16.96
N LEU A 245 -26.38 -1.43 -15.90
CA LEU A 245 -27.59 -0.62 -15.66
C LEU A 245 -27.77 0.44 -16.76
N LEU A 246 -26.70 1.13 -17.14
CA LEU A 246 -26.74 2.13 -18.21
C LEU A 246 -27.16 1.49 -19.54
N GLY A 247 -26.58 0.33 -19.89
CA GLY A 247 -26.98 -0.43 -21.08
C GLY A 247 -28.44 -0.85 -21.07
N PHE A 248 -28.95 -1.30 -19.91
CA PHE A 248 -30.36 -1.65 -19.74
C PHE A 248 -31.31 -0.45 -19.91
N VAL A 249 -30.97 0.69 -19.32
CA VAL A 249 -31.75 1.94 -19.49
C VAL A 249 -31.76 2.39 -20.96
N LEU A 250 -30.61 2.37 -21.63
CA LEU A 250 -30.52 2.72 -23.03
C LEU A 250 -31.30 1.75 -23.93
N PHE A 251 -31.29 0.45 -23.60
CA PHE A 251 -32.12 -0.54 -24.30
C PHE A 251 -33.62 -0.21 -24.17
N LEU A 252 -34.13 0.09 -22.99
CA LEU A 252 -35.52 0.46 -22.78
C LEU A 252 -35.90 1.74 -23.54
N LEU A 253 -35.04 2.77 -23.50
CA LEU A 253 -35.27 4.02 -24.23
C LEU A 253 -35.30 3.76 -25.75
N SER A 254 -34.38 2.95 -26.25
CA SER A 254 -34.31 2.56 -27.66
C SER A 254 -35.54 1.76 -28.11
N ALA A 255 -36.03 0.85 -27.25
CA ALA A 255 -37.26 0.08 -27.53
C ALA A 255 -38.48 1.00 -27.61
N VAL A 256 -38.65 1.95 -26.70
CA VAL A 256 -39.73 2.94 -26.75
C VAL A 256 -39.64 3.82 -28.00
N ALA A 257 -38.44 4.33 -28.33
CA ALA A 257 -38.21 5.11 -29.52
C ALA A 257 -38.49 4.32 -30.80
N GLY A 258 -38.08 3.04 -30.81
CA GLY A 258 -38.33 2.12 -31.92
C GLY A 258 -39.82 1.89 -32.17
N VAL A 259 -40.59 1.65 -31.10
CA VAL A 259 -42.06 1.51 -31.22
C VAL A 259 -42.68 2.81 -31.72
N GLY A 260 -42.25 3.98 -31.22
CA GLY A 260 -42.73 5.28 -31.67
C GLY A 260 -42.44 5.52 -33.17
N ALA A 261 -41.21 5.19 -33.64
CA ALA A 261 -40.82 5.31 -35.05
C ALA A 261 -41.62 4.35 -35.95
N PHE A 262 -41.91 3.13 -35.47
CA PHE A 262 -42.74 2.18 -36.19
C PHE A 262 -44.17 2.67 -36.37
N ILE A 263 -44.78 3.25 -35.34
CA ILE A 263 -46.12 3.85 -35.40
C ILE A 263 -46.14 5.03 -36.38
N GLN A 264 -45.15 5.93 -36.35
CA GLN A 264 -45.04 7.05 -37.28
C GLN A 264 -44.95 6.57 -38.74
N LYS A 265 -44.20 5.48 -38.98
CA LYS A 265 -44.10 4.86 -40.30
C LYS A 265 -45.45 4.33 -40.80
N LEU A 266 -46.23 3.69 -39.93
CA LEU A 266 -47.57 3.19 -40.25
C LEU A 266 -48.55 4.34 -40.58
N LEU A 267 -48.37 5.52 -39.99
CA LEU A 267 -49.16 6.71 -40.24
C LEU A 267 -48.70 7.52 -41.46
N GLY A 268 -47.74 7.02 -42.23
CA GLY A 268 -47.24 7.65 -43.46
C GLY A 268 -46.27 8.82 -43.26
N HIS A 269 -45.85 9.10 -42.01
CA HIS A 269 -44.89 10.16 -41.70
C HIS A 269 -43.46 9.59 -41.74
N THR A 270 -42.74 9.76 -42.87
CA THR A 270 -41.35 9.39 -43.01
C THR A 270 -40.46 10.61 -42.89
N ASN A 271 -39.64 10.70 -41.84
CA ASN A 271 -38.64 11.76 -41.65
C ASN A 271 -37.28 11.34 -42.22
N ALA A 272 -36.61 12.26 -42.94
CA ALA A 272 -35.20 12.09 -43.30
C ALA A 272 -34.34 12.04 -42.04
N GLY A 273 -33.78 10.86 -41.71
CA GLY A 273 -33.11 10.60 -40.42
C GLY A 273 -31.68 10.06 -40.54
N TRP A 274 -31.01 10.21 -41.71
CA TRP A 274 -29.68 9.67 -41.96
C TRP A 274 -28.63 10.11 -40.92
N THR A 275 -28.58 11.41 -40.61
CA THR A 275 -27.62 11.99 -39.64
C THR A 275 -27.86 11.47 -38.26
N SER A 276 -29.11 11.39 -37.78
CA SER A 276 -29.44 10.85 -36.47
C SER A 276 -29.13 9.37 -36.34
N LEU A 277 -29.34 8.60 -37.41
CA LEU A 277 -28.97 7.18 -37.43
C LEU A 277 -27.47 6.97 -37.29
N ILE A 278 -26.64 7.70 -38.03
CA ILE A 278 -25.19 7.61 -37.93
C ILE A 278 -24.69 7.99 -36.53
N ILE A 279 -25.16 9.12 -36.00
CA ILE A 279 -24.77 9.57 -34.64
C ILE A 279 -25.15 8.49 -33.63
N SER A 280 -26.34 7.91 -33.72
CA SER A 280 -26.78 6.86 -32.78
C SER A 280 -25.92 5.60 -32.89
N ILE A 281 -25.56 5.16 -34.08
CA ILE A 281 -24.69 3.99 -34.28
C ILE A 281 -23.29 4.23 -33.68
N TRP A 282 -22.67 5.40 -33.96
CA TRP A 282 -21.36 5.73 -33.43
C TRP A 282 -21.36 5.86 -31.90
N PHE A 283 -22.41 6.50 -31.36
CA PHE A 283 -22.56 6.65 -29.90
C PHE A 283 -22.72 5.28 -29.22
N LEU A 284 -23.62 4.41 -29.72
CA LEU A 284 -23.81 3.07 -29.17
C LEU A 284 -22.58 2.19 -29.33
N GLY A 285 -21.90 2.25 -30.50
CA GLY A 285 -20.65 1.54 -30.73
C GLY A 285 -19.53 1.98 -29.76
N GLY A 286 -19.39 3.28 -29.56
CA GLY A 286 -18.43 3.81 -28.58
C GLY A 286 -18.73 3.37 -27.15
N LEU A 287 -20.01 3.38 -26.73
CA LEU A 287 -20.43 2.94 -25.41
C LEU A 287 -20.20 1.42 -25.20
N GLN A 288 -20.46 0.61 -26.24
CA GLN A 288 -20.18 -0.83 -26.21
C GLN A 288 -18.68 -1.12 -26.08
N LEU A 289 -17.83 -0.45 -26.86
CA LEU A 289 -16.38 -0.59 -26.77
C LEU A 289 -15.85 -0.20 -25.38
N MET A 290 -16.40 0.84 -24.77
CA MET A 290 -16.06 1.25 -23.41
C MET A 290 -16.46 0.17 -22.38
N GLY A 291 -17.64 -0.42 -22.50
CA GLY A 291 -18.10 -1.53 -21.66
C GLY A 291 -17.20 -2.76 -21.78
N ILE A 292 -16.85 -3.14 -23.00
CA ILE A 292 -15.92 -4.25 -23.29
C ILE A 292 -14.53 -3.95 -22.71
N GLY A 293 -14.05 -2.71 -22.82
CA GLY A 293 -12.78 -2.29 -22.23
C GLY A 293 -12.74 -2.48 -20.71
N ILE A 294 -13.81 -2.10 -19.99
CA ILE A 294 -13.92 -2.32 -18.56
C ILE A 294 -13.95 -3.81 -18.21
N ILE A 295 -14.69 -4.62 -18.93
CA ILE A 295 -14.69 -6.07 -18.75
C ILE A 295 -13.27 -6.63 -18.97
N GLY A 296 -12.56 -6.15 -19.99
CA GLY A 296 -11.17 -6.52 -20.25
C GLY A 296 -10.23 -6.23 -19.06
N GLU A 297 -10.39 -5.09 -18.38
CA GLU A 297 -9.61 -4.77 -17.16
C GLU A 297 -9.87 -5.77 -16.02
N TYR A 298 -11.13 -6.17 -15.80
CA TYR A 298 -11.44 -7.19 -14.80
C TYR A 298 -10.88 -8.56 -15.15
N ILE A 299 -10.97 -8.94 -16.43
CA ILE A 299 -10.35 -10.19 -16.93
C ILE A 299 -8.83 -10.13 -16.73
N GLY A 300 -8.19 -9.00 -17.02
CA GLY A 300 -6.76 -8.78 -16.78
C GLY A 300 -6.38 -8.92 -15.30
N THR A 301 -7.21 -8.39 -14.41
CA THR A 301 -7.04 -8.53 -12.95
C THR A 301 -7.17 -10.00 -12.53
N ILE A 302 -8.24 -10.69 -12.94
CA ILE A 302 -8.45 -12.13 -12.68
C ILE A 302 -7.27 -12.95 -13.22
N PHE A 303 -6.80 -12.66 -14.43
CA PHE A 303 -5.65 -13.35 -15.02
C PHE A 303 -4.37 -13.20 -14.21
N SER A 304 -4.10 -12.03 -13.62
CA SER A 304 -2.96 -11.82 -12.75
C SER A 304 -3.10 -12.57 -11.42
N GLU A 305 -4.32 -12.64 -10.84
CA GLU A 305 -4.60 -13.39 -9.61
C GLU A 305 -4.47 -14.90 -9.81
N VAL A 306 -5.01 -15.44 -10.90
CA VAL A 306 -4.97 -16.89 -11.21
C VAL A 306 -3.53 -17.38 -11.43
N LYS A 307 -2.64 -16.56 -11.97
CA LYS A 307 -1.23 -16.93 -12.16
C LYS A 307 -0.46 -17.17 -10.88
N ARG A 308 -0.87 -16.63 -9.73
CA ARG A 308 -0.24 -16.78 -8.42
C ARG A 308 1.29 -16.63 -8.44
N ARG A 309 1.79 -15.69 -9.25
CA ARG A 309 3.24 -15.43 -9.34
C ARG A 309 3.78 -14.93 -8.00
N PRO A 310 5.01 -15.30 -7.62
CA PRO A 310 5.64 -14.75 -6.42
C PRO A 310 5.63 -13.22 -6.46
N LYS A 311 5.25 -12.60 -5.34
CA LYS A 311 5.11 -11.14 -5.22
C LYS A 311 6.48 -10.44 -5.20
N TYR A 312 7.50 -11.14 -4.72
CA TYR A 312 8.89 -10.68 -4.62
C TYR A 312 9.84 -11.89 -4.58
N ALA A 313 11.10 -11.67 -4.86
CA ALA A 313 12.18 -12.61 -4.64
C ALA A 313 13.23 -11.95 -3.73
N ILE A 314 13.71 -12.68 -2.72
CA ILE A 314 14.75 -12.22 -1.80
C ILE A 314 16.09 -12.62 -2.40
N ASP A 315 17.00 -11.64 -2.51
CA ASP A 315 18.38 -11.81 -2.94
C ASP A 315 19.30 -12.07 -1.73
N ILE A 316 19.23 -11.18 -0.72
CA ILE A 316 20.03 -11.28 0.50
C ILE A 316 19.15 -11.07 1.72
N ASP A 317 19.33 -11.93 2.74
CA ASP A 317 18.58 -11.89 4.00
C ASP A 317 19.53 -11.83 5.20
N LEU A 318 19.75 -10.63 5.73
CA LEU A 318 20.57 -10.41 6.92
C LEU A 318 19.78 -10.61 8.23
N TYR A 319 18.47 -10.86 8.15
CA TYR A 319 17.60 -11.01 9.34
C TYR A 319 17.61 -12.43 9.91
N ASN A 320 17.74 -13.45 9.06
CA ASN A 320 17.64 -14.86 9.47
C ASN A 320 18.97 -15.61 9.55
N GLU A 321 19.97 -15.19 8.81
CA GLU A 321 21.21 -15.95 8.68
C GLU A 321 22.42 -15.13 9.11
N PRO A 322 23.34 -15.71 9.89
CA PRO A 322 24.71 -15.20 9.89
C PRO A 322 25.20 -15.31 8.44
N LEU A 323 25.75 -14.24 7.91
CA LEU A 323 26.24 -14.13 6.53
C LEU A 323 26.88 -15.43 6.06
N SER A 324 26.36 -16.03 4.99
CA SER A 324 26.99 -17.19 4.33
C SER A 324 28.41 -16.81 3.88
N PRO A 325 29.32 -17.76 3.65
CA PRO A 325 30.66 -17.47 3.19
C PRO A 325 30.70 -16.56 1.94
N LEU A 326 29.77 -16.73 1.00
CA LEU A 326 29.63 -15.89 -0.20
C LEU A 326 29.19 -14.46 0.14
N GLN A 327 28.27 -14.31 1.07
CA GLN A 327 27.78 -13.01 1.52
C GLN A 327 28.84 -12.27 2.36
N ARG A 328 29.72 -13.00 3.08
CA ARG A 328 30.89 -12.41 3.75
C ARG A 328 31.91 -11.87 2.75
N GLN A 329 32.17 -12.61 1.65
CA GLN A 329 33.06 -12.14 0.58
C GLN A 329 32.52 -10.92 -0.15
N GLU A 330 31.19 -10.88 -0.41
CA GLU A 330 30.54 -9.72 -1.02
C GLU A 330 30.56 -8.51 -0.09
N LYS A 331 30.38 -8.73 1.21
CA LYS A 331 30.58 -7.74 2.26
C LYS A 331 31.98 -7.15 2.25
N GLU A 332 33.02 -8.00 2.28
CA GLU A 332 34.43 -7.55 2.23
C GLU A 332 34.76 -6.81 0.92
N ARG A 333 34.14 -7.21 -0.20
CA ARG A 333 34.25 -6.53 -1.47
C ARG A 333 33.60 -5.15 -1.47
N LEU A 334 32.42 -5.02 -0.81
CA LEU A 334 31.73 -3.73 -0.64
C LEU A 334 32.51 -2.81 0.32
N GLU A 335 33.05 -3.34 1.42
CA GLU A 335 33.90 -2.58 2.33
C GLU A 335 35.13 -2.03 1.62
N LYS A 336 35.84 -2.86 0.81
CA LYS A 336 36.99 -2.43 0.01
C LYS A 336 36.67 -1.45 -1.13
N LYS A 337 35.43 -1.45 -1.61
CA LYS A 337 35.00 -0.57 -2.71
C LYS A 337 34.60 0.82 -2.23
N TYR A 338 34.22 0.95 -0.98
CA TYR A 338 33.65 2.18 -0.41
C TYR A 338 34.40 2.73 0.82
N SER A 339 35.52 2.10 1.23
CA SER A 339 36.58 2.66 2.10
C SER A 339 37.57 3.45 1.24
#